data_60c04bdccd2f9363c67e6fa49f7132d1
#
_entry.id   60c04bdccd2f9363c67e6fa49f7132d1
#
_cell.length_a   1.000
_cell.length_b   1.000
_cell.length_c   1.000
_cell.angle_alpha   90.00
_cell.angle_beta   90.00
_cell.angle_gamma   90.00
#
_symmetry.space_group_name_H-M   'P 1'
#
loop_
_entity.id
_entity.type
_entity.pdbx_description
1 polymer ?
#
loop_
_entity_poly.entity_id
_entity_poly.type
_entity_poly.pdbx_seq_one_letter_code
_entity_poly.pdbx_strand_id
1 'polypeptide(L)'
;MTGITRASVTFPPELLKNFDAVIAKMGYENRSKAIQDAVRMFVSEKKWLQEENGIQAGVLVLLYDHEVRGLEDALTHAQHHYAQVVCSTMHIHLSETDCLEAIAVRGEAAEIRKLGNELSSKRGVKMLKTTIV
;
A
#
# COMPACT_ATOMS: atom_id res chain seq x y z
N MET A 1 -21.06 11.60 18.30
CA MET A 1 -20.44 12.74 18.97
C MET A 1 -20.01 13.78 17.95
N THR A 2 -20.51 14.99 18.09
CA THR A 2 -20.13 16.11 17.24
C THR A 2 -19.26 17.05 18.06
N GLY A 3 -18.17 17.48 17.51
CA GLY A 3 -17.25 18.38 18.17
C GLY A 3 -15.90 18.40 17.48
N ILE A 4 -15.07 19.32 17.89
CA ILE A 4 -13.74 19.49 17.34
C ILE A 4 -12.73 19.45 18.46
N THR A 5 -11.72 18.61 18.30
CA THR A 5 -10.58 18.56 19.21
C THR A 5 -9.36 19.09 18.45
N ARG A 6 -8.58 19.94 19.11
CA ARG A 6 -7.34 20.46 18.54
C ARG A 6 -6.19 19.50 18.84
N ALA A 7 -5.36 19.29 17.84
CA ALA A 7 -4.11 18.55 17.97
C ALA A 7 -3.00 19.34 17.30
N SER A 8 -1.81 19.29 17.88
CA SER A 8 -0.63 19.97 17.31
C SER A 8 0.32 18.93 16.76
N VAL A 9 0.85 19.19 15.56
CA VAL A 9 1.80 18.30 14.89
C VAL A 9 2.93 19.15 14.32
N THR A 10 4.15 18.65 14.46
CA THR A 10 5.32 19.27 13.84
C THR A 10 5.67 18.51 12.56
N PHE A 11 6.15 19.21 11.57
CA PHE A 11 6.52 18.65 10.27
C PHE A 11 7.96 18.97 9.93
N PRO A 12 8.69 18.03 9.32
CA PRO A 12 9.91 18.41 8.63
C PRO A 12 9.59 19.44 7.54
N PRO A 13 10.42 20.51 7.38
CA PRO A 13 10.09 21.59 6.44
C PRO A 13 9.81 21.12 5.00
N GLU A 14 10.59 20.19 4.49
CA GLU A 14 10.40 19.70 3.13
C GLU A 14 9.08 18.93 2.97
N LEU A 15 8.69 18.17 3.97
CA LEU A 15 7.42 17.44 3.94
C LEU A 15 6.24 18.41 3.88
N LEU A 16 6.27 19.44 4.71
CA LEU A 16 5.20 20.44 4.73
C LEU A 16 5.14 21.21 3.41
N LYS A 17 6.29 21.58 2.86
CA LYS A 17 6.38 22.26 1.58
C LYS A 17 5.78 21.41 0.45
N ASN A 18 6.10 20.13 0.43
CA ASN A 18 5.58 19.20 -0.56
C ASN A 18 4.06 19.05 -0.41
N PHE A 19 3.60 18.93 0.83
CA PHE A 19 2.17 18.85 1.12
C PHE A 19 1.42 20.09 0.63
N ASP A 20 1.93 21.28 0.96
CA ASP A 20 1.33 22.54 0.53
C ASP A 20 1.24 22.64 -0.99
N ALA A 21 2.27 22.21 -1.71
CA ALA A 21 2.29 22.22 -3.17
C ALA A 21 1.21 21.30 -3.76
N VAL A 22 1.05 20.12 -3.18
CA VAL A 22 0.05 19.14 -3.64
C VAL A 22 -1.36 19.64 -3.38
N ILE A 23 -1.66 20.10 -2.17
CA ILE A 23 -3.02 20.53 -1.83
C ILE A 23 -3.47 21.78 -2.60
N ALA A 24 -2.52 22.65 -2.93
CA ALA A 24 -2.81 23.81 -3.77
C ALA A 24 -3.31 23.39 -5.16
N LYS A 25 -2.67 22.37 -5.74
CA LYS A 25 -3.09 21.82 -7.04
C LYS A 25 -4.43 21.10 -6.97
N MET A 26 -4.78 20.56 -5.81
CA MET A 26 -6.03 19.85 -5.60
C MET A 26 -7.20 20.77 -5.25
N GLY A 27 -6.95 22.07 -5.11
CA GLY A 27 -8.00 23.04 -4.85
C GLY A 27 -8.41 23.19 -3.39
N TYR A 28 -7.60 22.70 -2.46
CA TYR A 28 -7.87 22.92 -1.04
C TYR A 28 -7.64 24.38 -0.66
N GLU A 29 -8.56 24.96 0.09
CA GLU A 29 -8.47 26.33 0.57
C GLU A 29 -7.54 26.51 1.76
N ASN A 30 -7.38 25.44 2.55
CA ASN A 30 -6.54 25.48 3.76
C ASN A 30 -6.01 24.10 4.10
N ARG A 31 -4.99 24.09 4.97
CA ARG A 31 -4.33 22.85 5.43
C ARG A 31 -5.25 21.97 6.27
N SER A 32 -6.11 22.57 7.08
CA SER A 32 -6.91 21.82 8.06
C SER A 32 -7.76 20.74 7.40
N LYS A 33 -8.49 21.10 6.36
CA LYS A 33 -9.34 20.14 5.63
C LYS A 33 -8.49 19.08 4.93
N ALA A 34 -7.40 19.48 4.32
CA ALA A 34 -6.51 18.56 3.61
C ALA A 34 -5.85 17.55 4.58
N ILE A 35 -5.42 18.03 5.74
CA ILE A 35 -4.84 17.15 6.78
C ILE A 35 -5.91 16.19 7.31
N GLN A 36 -7.13 16.66 7.54
CA GLN A 36 -8.22 15.78 7.97
C GLN A 36 -8.47 14.67 6.95
N ASP A 37 -8.49 15.02 5.67
CA ASP A 37 -8.69 14.04 4.60
C ASP A 37 -7.54 13.05 4.53
N ALA A 38 -6.30 13.53 4.68
CA ALA A 38 -5.11 12.67 4.71
C ALA A 38 -5.16 11.70 5.91
N VAL A 39 -5.56 12.19 7.08
CA VAL A 39 -5.69 11.35 8.28
C VAL A 39 -6.79 10.30 8.08
N ARG A 40 -7.93 10.68 7.48
CA ARG A 40 -8.99 9.71 7.17
C ARG A 40 -8.50 8.61 6.24
N MET A 41 -7.74 8.97 5.22
CA MET A 41 -7.14 8.01 4.29
C MET A 41 -6.18 7.07 5.01
N PHE A 42 -5.33 7.62 5.86
CA PHE A 42 -4.39 6.82 6.65
C PHE A 42 -5.13 5.82 7.55
N VAL A 43 -6.15 6.29 8.26
CA VAL A 43 -6.96 5.42 9.14
C VAL A 43 -7.63 4.32 8.32
N SER A 44 -8.23 4.69 7.20
CA SER A 44 -8.91 3.75 6.31
C SER A 44 -7.95 2.67 5.78
N GLU A 45 -6.75 3.08 5.36
CA GLU A 45 -5.74 2.14 4.86
C GLU A 45 -5.22 1.18 5.92
N LYS A 46 -5.10 1.65 7.16
CA LYS A 46 -4.48 0.86 8.24
C LYS A 46 -5.48 0.10 9.09
N LYS A 47 -6.75 0.40 8.98
CA LYS A 47 -7.80 -0.22 9.80
C LYS A 47 -7.80 -1.75 9.70
N TRP A 48 -7.64 -2.27 8.50
CA TRP A 48 -7.65 -3.71 8.26
C TRP A 48 -6.50 -4.44 8.98
N LEU A 49 -5.38 -3.73 9.27
CA LEU A 49 -4.25 -4.31 9.99
C LEU A 49 -4.58 -4.67 11.44
N GLN A 50 -5.62 -4.06 11.99
CA GLN A 50 -6.04 -4.29 13.36
C GLN A 50 -7.10 -5.39 13.47
N GLU A 51 -7.69 -5.79 12.34
CA GLU A 51 -8.67 -6.87 12.30
C GLU A 51 -7.93 -8.20 12.27
N GLU A 52 -8.03 -8.96 13.34
CA GLU A 52 -7.37 -10.27 13.46
C GLU A 52 -8.15 -11.37 12.75
N ASN A 53 -9.46 -11.22 12.67
CA ASN A 53 -10.37 -12.19 12.10
C ASN A 53 -11.23 -11.56 11.01
N GLY A 54 -11.58 -12.36 10.00
CA GLY A 54 -12.48 -11.93 8.95
C GLY A 54 -11.85 -11.99 7.57
N ILE A 55 -12.74 -12.15 6.60
CA ILE A 55 -12.35 -12.21 5.19
C ILE A 55 -12.26 -10.79 4.64
N GLN A 56 -11.13 -10.49 4.06
CA GLN A 56 -10.85 -9.21 3.41
C GLN A 56 -10.60 -9.44 1.93
N ALA A 57 -10.77 -8.38 1.14
CA ALA A 57 -10.45 -8.41 -0.27
C ALA A 57 -9.76 -7.11 -0.66
N GLY A 58 -8.84 -7.21 -1.59
CA GLY A 58 -8.11 -6.03 -2.04
C GLY A 58 -7.06 -6.35 -3.08
N VAL A 59 -6.10 -5.45 -3.21
CA VAL A 59 -5.02 -5.57 -4.20
C VAL A 59 -3.69 -5.23 -3.54
N LEU A 60 -2.69 -6.06 -3.79
CA LEU A 60 -1.29 -5.76 -3.49
C LEU A 60 -0.67 -5.23 -4.77
N VAL A 61 -0.01 -4.07 -4.69
CA VAL A 61 0.71 -3.49 -5.82
C VAL A 61 2.19 -3.52 -5.51
N LEU A 62 2.94 -4.17 -6.39
CA LEU A 62 4.34 -4.49 -6.20
C LEU A 62 5.15 -3.86 -7.33
N LEU A 63 6.21 -3.13 -6.97
CA LEU A 63 7.19 -2.62 -7.92
C LEU A 63 8.52 -3.31 -7.64
N TYR A 64 9.11 -3.94 -8.65
CA TYR A 64 10.35 -4.68 -8.47
C TYR A 64 11.24 -4.61 -9.70
N ASP A 65 12.53 -4.86 -9.46
CA ASP A 65 13.55 -4.95 -10.51
C ASP A 65 13.61 -6.39 -11.04
N HIS A 66 13.10 -6.61 -12.26
CA HIS A 66 13.06 -7.94 -12.83
C HIS A 66 14.44 -8.48 -13.21
N GLU A 67 15.47 -7.65 -13.23
CA GLU A 67 16.83 -8.09 -13.52
C GLU A 67 17.52 -8.74 -12.32
N VAL A 68 16.96 -8.57 -11.11
CA VAL A 68 17.50 -9.25 -9.94
C VAL A 68 17.29 -10.76 -10.10
N ARG A 69 18.40 -11.47 -10.15
CA ARG A 69 18.41 -12.91 -10.43
C ARG A 69 17.58 -13.69 -9.43
N GLY A 70 16.66 -14.50 -9.95
CA GLY A 70 15.80 -15.37 -9.15
C GLY A 70 14.61 -14.68 -8.50
N LEU A 71 14.48 -13.36 -8.65
CA LEU A 71 13.40 -12.62 -7.99
C LEU A 71 12.03 -13.00 -8.54
N GLU A 72 11.86 -13.05 -9.86
CA GLU A 72 10.57 -13.39 -10.45
C GLU A 72 10.10 -14.79 -10.02
N ASP A 73 11.02 -15.75 -9.99
CA ASP A 73 10.71 -17.10 -9.51
C ASP A 73 10.33 -17.09 -8.03
N ALA A 74 11.05 -16.31 -7.22
CA ALA A 74 10.75 -16.19 -5.80
C ALA A 74 9.39 -15.56 -5.54
N LEU A 75 9.04 -14.53 -6.32
CA LEU A 75 7.73 -13.87 -6.19
C LEU A 75 6.59 -14.82 -6.60
N THR A 76 6.79 -15.58 -7.68
CA THR A 76 5.82 -16.57 -8.14
C THR A 76 5.66 -17.68 -7.09
N HIS A 77 6.77 -18.17 -6.54
CA HIS A 77 6.75 -19.20 -5.52
C HIS A 77 6.00 -18.74 -4.26
N ALA A 78 6.24 -17.51 -3.81
CA ALA A 78 5.53 -16.93 -2.67
C ALA A 78 4.02 -16.90 -2.92
N GLN A 79 3.60 -16.49 -4.13
CA GLN A 79 2.18 -16.44 -4.48
C GLN A 79 1.55 -17.84 -4.50
N HIS A 80 2.27 -18.83 -4.99
CA HIS A 80 1.80 -20.23 -4.97
C HIS A 80 1.63 -20.75 -3.55
N HIS A 81 2.50 -20.33 -2.65
CA HIS A 81 2.40 -20.70 -1.22
C HIS A 81 1.13 -20.15 -0.57
N TYR A 82 0.61 -19.03 -1.09
CA TYR A 82 -0.63 -18.41 -0.62
C TYR A 82 -1.76 -18.51 -1.65
N ALA A 83 -1.81 -19.62 -2.37
CA ALA A 83 -2.76 -19.83 -3.46
C ALA A 83 -4.23 -19.66 -3.05
N GLN A 84 -4.58 -19.97 -1.80
CA GLN A 84 -5.95 -19.79 -1.30
C GLN A 84 -6.32 -18.32 -1.12
N VAL A 85 -5.35 -17.43 -1.10
CA VAL A 85 -5.56 -15.98 -0.92
C VAL A 85 -5.44 -15.23 -2.23
N VAL A 86 -4.54 -15.65 -3.10
CA VAL A 86 -4.30 -15.02 -4.40
C VAL A 86 -5.39 -15.41 -5.38
N CYS A 87 -6.14 -14.41 -5.88
CA CYS A 87 -7.22 -14.64 -6.86
C CYS A 87 -6.71 -14.52 -8.29
N SER A 88 -5.92 -13.50 -8.57
CA SER A 88 -5.35 -13.26 -9.89
C SER A 88 -4.17 -12.32 -9.80
N THR A 89 -3.35 -12.32 -10.82
CA THR A 89 -2.15 -11.49 -10.88
C THR A 89 -2.05 -10.85 -12.27
N MET A 90 -1.76 -9.56 -12.30
CA MET A 90 -1.51 -8.82 -13.52
C MET A 90 -0.09 -8.26 -13.48
N HIS A 91 0.62 -8.36 -14.59
CA HIS A 91 2.02 -8.02 -14.70
C HIS A 91 2.22 -6.99 -15.80
N ILE A 92 2.92 -5.91 -15.51
CA ILE A 92 3.20 -4.83 -16.46
C ILE A 92 4.68 -4.49 -16.44
N HIS A 93 5.31 -4.49 -17.60
CA HIS A 93 6.68 -4.00 -17.76
C HIS A 93 6.63 -2.47 -17.87
N LEU A 94 7.27 -1.77 -16.94
CA LEU A 94 7.31 -0.31 -16.93
C LEU A 94 8.53 0.24 -17.65
N SER A 95 9.64 -0.49 -17.60
CA SER A 95 10.90 -0.12 -18.23
C SER A 95 11.72 -1.39 -18.48
N GLU A 96 12.97 -1.23 -18.89
CA GLU A 96 13.88 -2.38 -19.06
C GLU A 96 14.15 -3.12 -17.76
N THR A 97 14.05 -2.43 -16.62
CA THR A 97 14.35 -3.01 -15.30
C THR A 97 13.11 -3.18 -14.44
N ASP A 98 12.19 -2.24 -14.50
CA ASP A 98 11.08 -2.19 -13.54
C ASP A 98 9.83 -2.87 -14.04
N CYS A 99 9.29 -3.71 -13.17
CA CYS A 99 8.00 -4.37 -13.37
C CYS A 99 7.05 -3.99 -12.27
N LEU A 100 5.79 -3.80 -12.65
CA LEU A 100 4.68 -3.62 -11.72
C LEU A 100 3.82 -4.87 -11.77
N GLU A 101 3.47 -5.37 -10.60
CA GLU A 101 2.59 -6.51 -10.47
C GLU A 101 1.43 -6.13 -9.57
N ALA A 102 0.21 -6.41 -9.99
CA ALA A 102 -0.99 -6.21 -9.20
C ALA A 102 -1.58 -7.57 -8.86
N ILE A 103 -1.70 -7.85 -7.58
CA ILE A 103 -2.15 -9.15 -7.08
C ILE A 103 -3.48 -8.95 -6.39
N ALA A 104 -4.55 -9.46 -7.00
CA ALA A 104 -5.87 -9.44 -6.38
C ALA A 104 -5.93 -10.54 -5.32
N VAL A 105 -6.34 -10.17 -4.11
CA VAL A 105 -6.37 -11.07 -2.97
C VAL A 105 -7.72 -11.07 -2.29
N ARG A 106 -8.08 -12.22 -1.72
CA ARG A 106 -9.25 -12.39 -0.88
C ARG A 106 -8.98 -13.51 0.11
N GLY A 107 -9.17 -13.23 1.37
CA GLY A 107 -8.94 -14.23 2.41
C GLY A 107 -8.80 -13.61 3.77
N GLU A 108 -8.30 -14.39 4.72
CA GLU A 108 -8.06 -13.92 6.07
C GLU A 108 -7.04 -12.77 6.06
N ALA A 109 -7.33 -11.72 6.80
CA ALA A 109 -6.46 -10.54 6.90
C ALA A 109 -5.03 -10.94 7.31
N ALA A 110 -4.89 -11.88 8.24
CA ALA A 110 -3.59 -12.35 8.68
C ALA A 110 -2.79 -13.00 7.54
N GLU A 111 -3.44 -13.76 6.68
CA GLU A 111 -2.78 -14.40 5.54
C GLU A 111 -2.37 -13.38 4.47
N ILE A 112 -3.21 -12.37 4.24
CA ILE A 112 -2.87 -11.29 3.31
C ILE A 112 -1.65 -10.53 3.81
N ARG A 113 -1.59 -10.24 5.13
CA ARG A 113 -0.42 -9.57 5.72
C ARG A 113 0.85 -10.39 5.58
N LYS A 114 0.76 -11.71 5.83
CA LYS A 114 1.91 -12.60 5.68
C LYS A 114 2.43 -12.62 4.25
N LEU A 115 1.53 -12.69 3.29
CA LEU A 115 1.90 -12.64 1.87
C LEU A 115 2.59 -11.31 1.55
N GLY A 116 2.02 -10.19 1.97
CA GLY A 116 2.61 -8.87 1.75
C GLY A 116 4.01 -8.76 2.37
N ASN A 117 4.18 -9.22 3.60
CA ASN A 117 5.48 -9.19 4.28
C ASN A 117 6.51 -10.06 3.56
N GLU A 118 6.12 -11.23 3.10
CA GLU A 118 7.01 -12.12 2.37
C GLU A 118 7.45 -11.52 1.04
N LEU A 119 6.51 -10.97 0.29
CA LEU A 119 6.83 -10.32 -1.00
C LEU A 119 7.73 -9.10 -0.80
N SER A 120 7.41 -8.23 0.15
CA SER A 120 8.17 -7.01 0.38
C SER A 120 9.59 -7.26 0.93
N SER A 121 9.83 -8.41 1.53
CA SER A 121 11.14 -8.77 2.09
C SER A 121 12.16 -9.19 1.04
N LYS A 122 11.72 -9.49 -0.19
CA LYS A 122 12.62 -9.97 -1.23
C LYS A 122 13.52 -8.85 -1.75
N ARG A 123 14.80 -9.16 -1.92
CA ARG A 123 15.76 -8.23 -2.51
C ARG A 123 15.36 -7.89 -3.95
N GLY A 124 15.31 -6.60 -4.27
CA GLY A 124 14.90 -6.13 -5.58
C GLY A 124 13.45 -5.64 -5.62
N VAL A 125 12.67 -5.92 -4.59
CA VAL A 125 11.34 -5.33 -4.42
C VAL A 125 11.53 -3.90 -3.91
N LYS A 126 11.10 -2.94 -4.71
CA LYS A 126 11.27 -1.51 -4.41
C LYS A 126 10.13 -0.94 -3.60
N MET A 127 8.92 -1.48 -3.79
CA MET A 127 7.73 -0.96 -3.15
C MET A 127 6.65 -2.03 -3.12
N LEU A 128 5.89 -2.06 -2.04
CA LEU A 128 4.65 -2.81 -1.95
C LEU A 128 3.61 -1.95 -1.29
N LYS A 129 2.47 -1.80 -1.94
CA LYS A 129 1.31 -1.11 -1.40
C LYS A 129 0.14 -2.08 -1.31
N THR A 130 -0.61 -1.99 -0.23
CA THR A 130 -1.78 -2.82 0.00
C THR A 130 -3.00 -1.93 0.09
N THR A 131 -4.01 -2.23 -0.71
CA THR A 131 -5.30 -1.55 -0.65
C THR A 131 -6.37 -2.59 -0.36
N ILE A 132 -7.02 -2.48 0.78
CA ILE A 132 -8.10 -3.36 1.21
C ILE A 132 -9.41 -2.58 1.14
N VAL A 133 -10.44 -3.21 0.59
CA VAL A 133 -11.77 -2.63 0.44
C VAL A 133 -12.76 -3.22 1.42
#